data_c3733619ad2f3a371fb203abec83bc24
#
_entry.id   c3733619ad2f3a371fb203abec83bc24
#
_cell.length_a   1.000
_cell.length_b   1.000
_cell.length_c   1.000
_cell.angle_alpha   90.00
_cell.angle_beta   90.00
_cell.angle_gamma   90.00
#
_symmetry.space_group_name_H-M   'P 1'
#
loop_
_entity.id
_entity.type
_entity.pdbx_description
1 polymer ?
#
loop_
_entity_poly.entity_id
_entity_poly.type
_entity_poly.pdbx_seq_one_letter_code
_entity_poly.pdbx_strand_id
1 'polypeptide(L)'
;MQRRHFIQLAGSSIASLFFTRTGNGTGILYDILDFPSGVAVLSAGKWTALIRAGEKWSSGHITVSLQHIGRSLKVKVHAPGVELEKVRLTWQRIFAKDARFLGDDWERSYGNLEWRDGSAQHKAPWYLLIYDGQGTRALGVKTGAASICYWQIAPRQLELYLDTHSGGMGVLLGDRTLDAAEIITTQSLPGETPFQTDHRFCKMMCDRPALPQKPVYGINDWYFAYGNNSKTLILQNTDMMSQLAADAANRPYSVIDDGWSLKLPKKDNDNCWGDDYSTPNEKFGDMSVVAGHIKKLGMLPGLWTRTLLANQHDDPRLMTPLRKGQQNLKERYLDPTIPENLARIGNIIGLYKDWGFELVKHDYSTYDFFGRWGFEMQQELTAPGWHFNDRSKTNAEILLELYRTIRRNAGKMLLIGCNTISHLSAGIFELNRTGDDTSGKEWARTLKMGVNTLGFRLPQHGAFYAVDGDCVGLTTQVPWKENRQWLQLLAECSAPLFISAQPEALGQEQKALIRRCFTLAAQPQPLGEPLDWLTDPRPAKWRLNGRTVNFDWH
;
A
#
# COMPACT_ATOMS: atom_id res chain seq x y z
N MET A 1 72.43 -0.67 -30.07
CA MET A 1 71.38 0.24 -30.55
C MET A 1 70.05 -0.54 -30.66
N GLN A 2 69.26 -0.48 -29.65
CA GLN A 2 67.85 -0.96 -29.72
C GLN A 2 66.99 -0.04 -28.88
N ARG A 3 66.09 0.66 -29.52
CA ARG A 3 65.10 1.53 -28.89
C ARG A 3 63.98 0.66 -28.32
N ARG A 4 63.77 0.70 -27.00
CA ARG A 4 62.56 0.15 -26.35
C ARG A 4 61.45 1.20 -26.42
N HIS A 5 60.33 0.82 -27.06
CA HIS A 5 59.06 1.57 -26.98
C HIS A 5 58.42 1.34 -25.65
N PHE A 6 58.19 2.41 -24.89
CA PHE A 6 57.28 2.44 -23.74
C PHE A 6 55.87 2.65 -24.25
N ILE A 7 55.02 1.68 -24.00
CA ILE A 7 53.57 1.85 -24.16
C ILE A 7 53.08 2.48 -22.87
N GLN A 8 52.66 3.74 -22.93
CA GLN A 8 51.87 4.40 -21.90
C GLN A 8 50.47 3.86 -21.92
N LEU A 9 50.08 3.09 -20.90
CA LEU A 9 48.71 2.78 -20.57
C LEU A 9 48.05 4.07 -20.04
N ALA A 10 47.17 4.66 -20.82
CA ALA A 10 46.30 5.74 -20.38
C ALA A 10 45.37 5.22 -19.30
N GLY A 11 45.61 5.59 -18.06
CA GLY A 11 44.73 5.38 -16.94
C GLY A 11 43.42 6.15 -17.16
N SER A 12 42.35 5.42 -17.31
CA SER A 12 40.98 5.99 -17.32
C SER A 12 40.73 6.63 -15.96
N SER A 13 40.72 7.94 -15.91
CA SER A 13 40.28 8.70 -14.75
C SER A 13 38.84 8.35 -14.46
N ILE A 14 38.61 7.69 -13.32
CA ILE A 14 37.25 7.50 -12.78
C ILE A 14 36.81 8.90 -12.33
N ALA A 15 36.05 9.57 -13.19
CA ALA A 15 35.35 10.79 -12.84
C ALA A 15 34.27 10.42 -11.81
N SER A 16 34.52 10.74 -10.55
CA SER A 16 33.51 10.81 -9.52
C SER A 16 32.55 11.95 -9.91
N LEU A 17 31.48 11.62 -10.61
CA LEU A 17 30.42 12.58 -10.90
C LEU A 17 29.68 12.89 -9.58
N PHE A 18 30.21 13.89 -8.87
CA PHE A 18 29.40 14.67 -7.96
C PHE A 18 28.30 15.32 -8.82
N PHE A 19 27.07 15.19 -8.39
CA PHE A 19 25.95 15.86 -9.03
C PHE A 19 26.23 17.37 -9.06
N THR A 20 26.55 17.90 -10.21
CA THR A 20 26.79 19.32 -10.38
C THR A 20 25.46 20.07 -10.26
N ARG A 21 25.46 21.02 -9.37
CA ARG A 21 24.41 22.02 -9.21
C ARG A 21 24.41 22.91 -10.46
N THR A 22 23.49 22.68 -11.38
CA THR A 22 23.33 23.56 -12.54
C THR A 22 22.10 24.44 -12.35
N GLY A 23 22.32 25.75 -12.28
CA GLY A 23 21.40 26.78 -12.71
C GLY A 23 20.56 27.44 -11.63
N ASN A 24 20.76 28.75 -11.47
CA ASN A 24 19.84 29.69 -10.82
C ASN A 24 18.56 29.78 -11.64
N GLY A 25 17.53 29.08 -11.22
CA GLY A 25 16.18 29.18 -11.76
C GLY A 25 15.17 28.66 -10.75
N THR A 26 14.08 29.33 -10.57
CA THR A 26 12.94 28.99 -9.70
C THR A 26 12.14 27.76 -10.18
N GLY A 27 12.79 26.84 -10.90
CA GLY A 27 12.21 25.58 -11.36
C GLY A 27 12.55 24.43 -10.42
N ILE A 28 11.64 23.50 -10.23
CA ILE A 28 11.86 22.23 -9.55
C ILE A 28 13.06 21.54 -10.21
N LEU A 29 14.16 21.37 -9.45
CA LEU A 29 15.36 20.67 -9.90
C LEU A 29 15.07 19.17 -9.90
N TYR A 30 14.87 18.59 -11.07
CA TYR A 30 14.79 17.14 -11.23
C TYR A 30 16.16 16.64 -11.71
N ASP A 31 16.70 15.68 -11.00
CA ASP A 31 17.82 14.90 -11.50
C ASP A 31 17.29 13.87 -12.51
N ILE A 32 17.96 13.75 -13.65
CA ILE A 32 17.73 12.64 -14.55
C ILE A 32 18.57 11.48 -14.04
N LEU A 33 17.93 10.33 -13.76
CA LEU A 33 18.65 9.15 -13.35
C LEU A 33 19.50 8.62 -14.51
N ASP A 34 20.82 8.51 -14.29
CA ASP A 34 21.71 7.94 -15.28
C ASP A 34 21.34 6.49 -15.63
N PHE A 35 21.74 6.04 -16.82
CA PHE A 35 21.65 4.62 -17.14
C PHE A 35 22.39 3.77 -16.10
N PRO A 36 21.86 2.59 -15.75
CA PRO A 36 22.55 1.68 -14.85
C PRO A 36 23.91 1.27 -15.42
N SER A 37 24.84 0.97 -14.54
CA SER A 37 26.17 0.41 -14.89
C SER A 37 26.09 -1.07 -15.27
N GLY A 38 25.01 -1.76 -14.85
CA GLY A 38 24.78 -3.16 -15.14
C GLY A 38 23.27 -3.48 -15.17
N VAL A 39 22.93 -4.42 -16.05
CA VAL A 39 21.59 -5.03 -16.11
C VAL A 39 21.76 -6.54 -16.13
N ALA A 40 20.98 -7.23 -15.31
CA ALA A 40 20.95 -8.68 -15.26
C ALA A 40 19.51 -9.19 -15.19
N VAL A 41 19.28 -10.40 -15.64
CA VAL A 41 17.99 -11.09 -15.57
C VAL A 41 18.12 -12.41 -14.82
N LEU A 42 17.11 -12.75 -14.05
CA LEU A 42 16.93 -14.06 -13.43
C LEU A 42 15.96 -14.88 -14.27
N SER A 43 16.39 -16.07 -14.66
CA SER A 43 15.59 -17.03 -15.41
C SER A 43 16.04 -18.43 -15.04
N ALA A 44 15.12 -19.35 -14.80
CA ALA A 44 15.39 -20.71 -14.32
C ALA A 44 16.36 -20.75 -13.11
N GLY A 45 16.17 -19.82 -12.16
CA GLY A 45 16.99 -19.71 -10.95
C GLY A 45 18.42 -19.19 -11.18
N LYS A 46 18.78 -18.75 -12.40
CA LYS A 46 20.14 -18.30 -12.73
C LYS A 46 20.16 -16.84 -13.18
N TRP A 47 21.05 -16.05 -12.56
CA TRP A 47 21.34 -14.68 -13.00
C TRP A 47 22.24 -14.66 -14.23
N THR A 48 21.83 -13.91 -15.25
CA THR A 48 22.59 -13.68 -16.47
C THR A 48 22.77 -12.16 -16.67
N ALA A 49 24.03 -11.72 -16.72
CA ALA A 49 24.35 -10.33 -17.05
C ALA A 49 24.07 -10.08 -18.55
N LEU A 50 23.47 -8.93 -18.84
CA LEU A 50 23.21 -8.50 -20.21
C LEU A 50 24.31 -7.58 -20.73
N ILE A 51 24.57 -7.64 -22.03
CA ILE A 51 25.56 -6.80 -22.72
C ILE A 51 24.88 -5.56 -23.25
N ARG A 52 25.46 -4.40 -22.97
CA ARG A 52 24.92 -3.11 -23.37
C ARG A 52 25.25 -2.77 -24.83
N ALA A 53 24.26 -2.32 -25.57
CA ALA A 53 24.39 -1.72 -26.90
C ALA A 53 23.46 -0.50 -26.99
N GLY A 54 24.00 0.71 -26.73
CA GLY A 54 23.21 1.95 -26.65
C GLY A 54 22.21 1.95 -25.48
N GLU A 55 20.93 2.04 -25.79
CA GLU A 55 19.81 1.99 -24.83
C GLU A 55 19.30 0.57 -24.56
N LYS A 56 19.87 -0.44 -25.23
CA LYS A 56 19.47 -1.85 -25.08
C LYS A 56 20.54 -2.66 -24.37
N TRP A 57 20.07 -3.64 -23.61
CA TRP A 57 20.87 -4.63 -22.92
C TRP A 57 20.36 -6.00 -23.30
N SER A 58 21.19 -6.88 -23.84
CA SER A 58 20.74 -8.15 -24.40
C SER A 58 21.63 -9.32 -24.07
N SER A 59 21.03 -10.52 -24.00
CA SER A 59 21.70 -11.82 -23.95
C SER A 59 20.75 -12.87 -24.53
N GLY A 60 21.16 -13.54 -25.60
CA GLY A 60 20.30 -14.48 -26.32
C GLY A 60 19.01 -13.80 -26.80
N HIS A 61 17.86 -14.37 -26.43
CA HIS A 61 16.54 -13.85 -26.79
C HIS A 61 16.01 -12.76 -25.84
N ILE A 62 16.73 -12.43 -24.78
CA ILE A 62 16.30 -11.45 -23.79
C ILE A 62 16.84 -10.08 -24.16
N THR A 63 15.96 -9.08 -24.19
CA THR A 63 16.32 -7.67 -24.36
C THR A 63 15.63 -6.81 -23.31
N VAL A 64 16.42 -6.02 -22.57
CA VAL A 64 15.93 -4.93 -21.71
C VAL A 64 16.27 -3.61 -22.37
N SER A 65 15.26 -2.84 -22.69
CA SER A 65 15.40 -1.50 -23.28
C SER A 65 15.17 -0.45 -22.21
N LEU A 66 16.09 0.51 -22.13
CA LEU A 66 16.03 1.63 -21.19
C LEU A 66 15.96 2.92 -21.98
N GLN A 67 14.91 3.70 -21.77
CA GLN A 67 14.68 4.93 -22.53
C GLN A 67 14.34 6.09 -21.59
N HIS A 68 15.05 7.21 -21.74
CA HIS A 68 14.64 8.46 -21.10
C HIS A 68 13.40 9.03 -21.79
N ILE A 69 12.34 9.29 -21.01
CA ILE A 69 11.13 9.96 -21.44
C ILE A 69 10.93 11.16 -20.50
N GLY A 70 11.26 12.36 -21.00
CA GLY A 70 11.31 13.52 -20.13
C GLY A 70 12.30 13.34 -18.99
N ARG A 71 11.80 13.21 -17.77
CA ARG A 71 12.60 13.07 -16.54
C ARG A 71 12.56 11.66 -15.95
N SER A 72 11.93 10.72 -16.64
CA SER A 72 11.83 9.34 -16.21
C SER A 72 12.70 8.42 -17.06
N LEU A 73 13.07 7.28 -16.48
CA LEU A 73 13.73 6.18 -17.16
C LEU A 73 12.73 5.03 -17.31
N LYS A 74 12.25 4.81 -18.53
CA LYS A 74 11.32 3.74 -18.82
C LYS A 74 12.07 2.43 -19.08
N VAL A 75 11.60 1.34 -18.48
CA VAL A 75 12.16 -0.01 -18.58
C VAL A 75 11.18 -0.91 -19.31
N LYS A 76 11.62 -1.45 -20.45
CA LYS A 76 10.86 -2.43 -21.24
C LYS A 76 11.63 -3.74 -21.34
N VAL A 77 10.92 -4.85 -21.27
CA VAL A 77 11.52 -6.19 -21.34
C VAL A 77 10.84 -7.00 -22.43
N HIS A 78 11.65 -7.60 -23.29
CA HIS A 78 11.24 -8.57 -24.30
C HIS A 78 12.03 -9.86 -24.08
N ALA A 79 11.34 -10.98 -23.85
CA ALA A 79 11.96 -12.26 -23.49
C ALA A 79 11.15 -13.46 -24.05
N PRO A 80 11.08 -13.61 -25.40
CA PRO A 80 10.31 -14.67 -26.02
C PRO A 80 10.87 -16.05 -25.67
N GLY A 81 9.99 -16.98 -25.28
CA GLY A 81 10.36 -18.36 -24.95
C GLY A 81 11.16 -18.52 -23.66
N VAL A 82 11.23 -17.48 -22.81
CA VAL A 82 11.99 -17.49 -21.56
C VAL A 82 11.05 -17.34 -20.36
N GLU A 83 11.24 -18.16 -19.34
CA GLU A 83 10.64 -17.92 -18.02
C GLU A 83 11.38 -16.79 -17.32
N LEU A 84 10.81 -15.59 -17.33
CA LEU A 84 11.42 -14.41 -16.74
C LEU A 84 10.96 -14.25 -15.29
N GLU A 85 11.90 -14.34 -14.36
CA GLU A 85 11.63 -14.23 -12.93
C GLU A 85 11.86 -12.80 -12.42
N LYS A 86 13.05 -12.22 -12.69
CA LYS A 86 13.40 -10.86 -12.22
C LYS A 86 14.33 -10.14 -13.21
N VAL A 87 14.26 -8.82 -13.20
CA VAL A 87 15.27 -7.95 -13.82
C VAL A 87 15.93 -7.14 -12.73
N ARG A 88 17.26 -7.02 -12.76
CA ARG A 88 18.03 -6.19 -11.84
C ARG A 88 18.77 -5.10 -12.60
N LEU A 89 18.59 -3.87 -12.16
CA LEU A 89 19.32 -2.69 -12.62
C LEU A 89 20.29 -2.27 -11.51
N THR A 90 21.56 -2.07 -11.83
CA THR A 90 22.63 -1.76 -10.85
C THR A 90 23.28 -0.43 -11.20
N TRP A 91 23.40 0.47 -10.23
CA TRP A 91 24.16 1.71 -10.31
C TRP A 91 25.33 1.67 -9.33
N GLN A 92 26.51 2.06 -9.77
CA GLN A 92 27.63 2.30 -8.86
C GLN A 92 27.36 3.60 -8.09
N ARG A 93 27.28 3.53 -6.78
CA ARG A 93 27.00 4.68 -5.90
C ARG A 93 27.81 4.54 -4.60
N ILE A 94 28.30 5.66 -4.14
CA ILE A 94 28.93 5.78 -2.81
C ILE A 94 28.03 6.71 -2.01
N PHE A 95 27.61 6.25 -0.85
CA PHE A 95 26.79 7.02 0.09
C PHE A 95 27.68 7.62 1.19
N ALA A 96 27.24 8.75 1.76
CA ALA A 96 27.89 9.29 2.95
C ALA A 96 27.84 8.25 4.08
N LYS A 97 28.84 8.24 4.94
CA LYS A 97 28.97 7.23 6.01
C LYS A 97 27.80 7.24 6.99
N ASP A 98 27.23 8.41 7.20
CA ASP A 98 26.10 8.70 8.09
C ASP A 98 24.75 8.86 7.36
N ALA A 99 24.71 8.49 6.07
CA ALA A 99 23.47 8.52 5.31
C ALA A 99 22.40 7.62 5.94
N ARG A 100 21.18 8.14 6.00
CA ARG A 100 20.00 7.44 6.49
C ARG A 100 19.09 7.10 5.32
N PHE A 101 18.43 5.97 5.42
CA PHE A 101 17.61 5.41 4.35
C PHE A 101 16.21 5.09 4.87
N LEU A 102 15.19 5.45 4.08
CA LEU A 102 13.81 5.09 4.36
C LEU A 102 13.18 4.50 3.09
N GLY A 103 12.58 3.33 3.20
CA GLY A 103 11.75 2.71 2.17
C GLY A 103 10.31 2.55 2.65
N ASP A 104 9.43 2.17 1.74
CA ASP A 104 8.05 1.79 2.06
C ASP A 104 7.93 0.28 2.32
N ASP A 105 6.73 -0.20 2.63
CA ASP A 105 6.37 -1.62 2.70
C ASP A 105 5.58 -2.07 1.46
N TRP A 106 5.45 -3.40 1.28
CA TRP A 106 4.77 -4.00 0.12
C TRP A 106 3.28 -3.67 0.06
N GLU A 107 2.64 -3.79 1.22
CA GLU A 107 1.23 -3.51 1.47
C GLU A 107 1.08 -2.49 2.61
N ARG A 108 0.12 -2.67 3.52
CA ARG A 108 0.12 -2.00 4.82
C ARG A 108 1.40 -2.33 5.59
N SER A 109 1.84 -1.44 6.46
CA SER A 109 3.04 -1.66 7.29
C SER A 109 2.70 -2.41 8.59
N TYR A 110 3.72 -2.98 9.19
CA TYR A 110 3.60 -3.72 10.46
C TYR A 110 4.32 -3.01 11.61
N GLY A 111 4.41 -1.68 11.51
CA GLY A 111 4.92 -0.81 12.58
C GLY A 111 6.44 -0.90 12.76
N ASN A 112 7.16 -1.04 11.66
CA ASN A 112 8.61 -1.17 11.60
C ASN A 112 9.25 -0.16 10.63
N LEU A 113 8.50 0.86 10.22
CA LEU A 113 9.03 1.94 9.39
C LEU A 113 9.91 2.87 10.25
N GLU A 114 11.10 3.11 9.75
CA GLU A 114 12.11 3.95 10.41
C GLU A 114 13.21 4.33 9.44
N TRP A 115 13.92 5.42 9.73
CA TRP A 115 15.15 5.77 9.06
C TRP A 115 16.30 4.89 9.53
N ARG A 116 16.87 4.11 8.60
CA ARG A 116 17.93 3.11 8.86
C ARG A 116 19.28 3.59 8.37
N ASP A 117 20.36 3.06 8.93
CA ASP A 117 21.69 3.19 8.35
C ASP A 117 21.86 2.25 7.13
N GLY A 118 22.94 2.44 6.37
CA GLY A 118 23.22 1.67 5.16
C GLY A 118 23.70 0.24 5.38
N SER A 119 23.78 -0.25 6.63
CA SER A 119 24.22 -1.61 6.95
C SER A 119 23.11 -2.66 6.77
N ALA A 120 21.87 -2.23 6.80
CA ALA A 120 20.72 -3.13 6.70
C ALA A 120 20.49 -3.58 5.24
N GLN A 121 20.61 -4.88 4.98
CA GLN A 121 20.17 -5.51 3.73
C GLN A 121 18.63 -5.59 3.70
N HIS A 122 17.95 -4.45 3.71
CA HIS A 122 16.50 -4.38 3.69
C HIS A 122 16.01 -4.07 2.27
N LYS A 123 14.98 -4.80 1.81
CA LYS A 123 14.28 -4.44 0.60
C LYS A 123 13.41 -3.22 0.88
N ALA A 124 13.58 -2.17 0.08
CA ALA A 124 12.75 -0.97 0.11
C ALA A 124 11.74 -1.04 -1.07
N PRO A 125 10.51 -1.51 -0.83
CA PRO A 125 9.49 -1.57 -1.88
C PRO A 125 9.21 -0.20 -2.48
N TRP A 126 9.05 -0.17 -3.79
CA TRP A 126 8.55 0.92 -4.62
C TRP A 126 9.42 2.16 -4.67
N TYR A 127 9.83 2.74 -3.54
CA TYR A 127 10.66 3.94 -3.50
C TYR A 127 11.61 3.95 -2.29
N LEU A 128 12.62 4.77 -2.39
CA LEU A 128 13.69 4.90 -1.43
C LEU A 128 14.03 6.37 -1.24
N LEU A 129 14.07 6.81 0.01
CA LEU A 129 14.60 8.11 0.43
C LEU A 129 16.00 7.93 1.00
N ILE A 130 16.87 8.86 0.69
CA ILE A 130 18.26 8.90 1.18
C ILE A 130 18.52 10.29 1.74
N TYR A 131 18.77 10.38 3.04
CA TYR A 131 19.12 11.61 3.74
C TYR A 131 20.62 11.59 4.09
N ASP A 132 21.37 12.62 3.68
CA ASP A 132 22.83 12.71 3.85
C ASP A 132 23.28 13.77 4.88
N GLY A 133 22.35 14.24 5.72
CA GLY A 133 22.61 15.31 6.69
C GLY A 133 22.43 16.73 6.13
N GLN A 134 22.42 16.89 4.81
CA GLN A 134 22.26 18.19 4.13
C GLN A 134 20.95 18.27 3.33
N GLY A 135 20.53 17.15 2.75
CA GLY A 135 19.32 17.07 1.95
C GLY A 135 18.82 15.66 1.77
N THR A 136 17.65 15.55 1.16
CA THR A 136 17.00 14.27 0.87
C THR A 136 17.00 14.03 -0.64
N ARG A 137 17.39 12.83 -1.06
CA ARG A 137 17.21 12.32 -2.41
C ARG A 137 16.15 11.24 -2.37
N ALA A 138 15.33 11.18 -3.42
CA ALA A 138 14.29 10.17 -3.55
C ALA A 138 14.40 9.49 -4.93
N LEU A 139 14.29 8.17 -4.93
CA LEU A 139 14.24 7.33 -6.13
C LEU A 139 13.01 6.44 -6.02
N GLY A 140 12.25 6.30 -7.08
CA GLY A 140 11.03 5.49 -7.03
C GLY A 140 10.55 5.05 -8.39
N VAL A 141 9.60 4.15 -8.36
CA VAL A 141 8.89 3.65 -9.53
C VAL A 141 7.51 4.29 -9.55
N LYS A 142 7.08 4.81 -10.71
CA LYS A 142 5.72 5.36 -10.86
C LYS A 142 4.67 4.29 -10.62
N THR A 143 3.52 4.71 -10.12
CA THR A 143 2.38 3.83 -9.86
C THR A 143 1.88 3.17 -11.14
N GLY A 144 1.32 1.96 -11.01
CA GLY A 144 0.82 1.19 -12.16
C GLY A 144 1.90 0.42 -12.93
N ALA A 145 3.07 0.20 -12.32
CA ALA A 145 4.13 -0.66 -12.88
C ALA A 145 3.64 -2.08 -13.12
N ALA A 146 4.10 -2.71 -14.20
CA ALA A 146 3.78 -4.09 -14.54
C ALA A 146 4.74 -5.13 -13.89
N SER A 147 5.50 -4.70 -12.89
CA SER A 147 6.35 -5.57 -12.05
C SER A 147 6.28 -5.13 -10.59
N ILE A 148 6.54 -6.04 -9.65
CA ILE A 148 6.68 -5.71 -8.24
C ILE A 148 8.11 -5.23 -8.01
N CYS A 149 8.27 -3.98 -7.58
CA CYS A 149 9.57 -3.31 -7.56
C CYS A 149 10.11 -3.11 -6.16
N TYR A 150 11.42 -3.28 -5.97
CA TYR A 150 12.09 -2.92 -4.72
C TYR A 150 13.53 -2.50 -4.93
N TRP A 151 13.98 -1.59 -4.07
CA TRP A 151 15.35 -1.12 -4.02
C TRP A 151 16.15 -1.87 -2.97
N GLN A 152 17.43 -2.07 -3.23
CA GLN A 152 18.41 -2.55 -2.25
C GLN A 152 19.68 -1.71 -2.31
N ILE A 153 20.26 -1.49 -1.12
CA ILE A 153 21.53 -0.79 -0.97
C ILE A 153 22.60 -1.81 -0.66
N ALA A 154 23.71 -1.73 -1.36
CA ALA A 154 24.93 -2.46 -1.08
C ALA A 154 26.09 -1.46 -0.89
N PRO A 155 27.26 -1.84 -0.34
CA PRO A 155 28.30 -0.90 0.08
C PRO A 155 28.77 0.12 -0.97
N ARG A 156 28.65 -0.21 -2.25
CA ARG A 156 29.01 0.69 -3.37
C ARG A 156 28.03 0.61 -4.52
N GLN A 157 26.83 0.12 -4.27
CA GLN A 157 25.83 -0.13 -5.30
C GLN A 157 24.45 0.26 -4.80
N LEU A 158 23.65 0.74 -5.72
CA LEU A 158 22.21 0.86 -5.60
C LEU A 158 21.61 -0.07 -6.62
N GLU A 159 20.69 -0.92 -6.21
CA GLU A 159 20.04 -1.89 -7.08
C GLU A 159 18.53 -1.71 -7.07
N LEU A 160 17.91 -1.80 -8.24
CA LEU A 160 16.46 -1.91 -8.40
C LEU A 160 16.16 -3.29 -8.98
N TYR A 161 15.30 -4.00 -8.29
CA TYR A 161 14.76 -5.28 -8.74
C TYR A 161 13.34 -5.09 -9.24
N LEU A 162 13.06 -5.64 -10.40
CA LEU A 162 11.73 -5.74 -11.01
C LEU A 162 11.35 -7.21 -10.99
N ASP A 163 10.50 -7.59 -10.06
CA ASP A 163 9.98 -8.96 -9.93
C ASP A 163 8.84 -9.15 -10.94
N THR A 164 9.03 -10.09 -11.85
CA THR A 164 8.12 -10.36 -12.96
C THR A 164 7.45 -11.73 -12.87
N HIS A 165 7.49 -12.39 -11.71
CA HIS A 165 6.82 -13.66 -11.52
C HIS A 165 5.33 -13.60 -11.83
N SER A 166 4.79 -14.76 -12.24
CA SER A 166 3.37 -15.12 -12.25
C SER A 166 3.16 -16.18 -11.17
N GLY A 167 2.53 -15.82 -10.06
CA GLY A 167 2.61 -16.64 -8.85
C GLY A 167 4.04 -16.69 -8.31
N GLY A 168 4.55 -17.90 -8.06
CA GLY A 168 5.91 -18.18 -7.62
C GLY A 168 6.81 -18.79 -8.70
N MET A 169 6.46 -18.60 -9.99
CA MET A 169 7.24 -19.02 -11.16
C MET A 169 7.44 -17.87 -12.13
N GLY A 170 8.45 -17.92 -12.99
CA GLY A 170 8.71 -16.87 -13.97
C GLY A 170 7.55 -16.69 -14.95
N VAL A 171 7.27 -15.44 -15.36
CA VAL A 171 6.28 -15.11 -16.38
C VAL A 171 6.71 -15.61 -17.76
N LEU A 172 5.76 -16.02 -18.59
CA LEU A 172 5.96 -16.38 -19.99
C LEU A 172 5.38 -15.28 -20.89
N LEU A 173 6.20 -14.30 -21.27
CA LEU A 173 5.73 -13.11 -22.00
C LEU A 173 5.28 -13.40 -23.44
N GLY A 174 5.68 -14.53 -24.02
CA GLY A 174 5.52 -14.77 -25.46
C GLY A 174 6.26 -13.70 -26.27
N ASP A 175 5.67 -13.24 -27.35
CA ASP A 175 6.27 -12.20 -28.21
C ASP A 175 5.95 -10.76 -27.76
N ARG A 176 5.21 -10.60 -26.66
CA ARG A 176 4.90 -9.27 -26.14
C ARG A 176 6.08 -8.60 -25.42
N THR A 177 6.12 -7.28 -25.47
CA THR A 177 7.05 -6.49 -24.67
C THR A 177 6.34 -6.05 -23.39
N LEU A 178 6.97 -6.28 -22.24
CA LEU A 178 6.50 -5.84 -20.92
C LEU A 178 6.98 -4.39 -20.67
N ASP A 179 6.06 -3.46 -20.43
CA ASP A 179 6.35 -2.14 -19.85
C ASP A 179 6.58 -2.32 -18.33
N ALA A 180 7.79 -2.75 -17.95
CA ALA A 180 8.04 -3.27 -16.61
C ALA A 180 7.96 -2.22 -15.52
N ALA A 181 8.55 -1.03 -15.75
CA ALA A 181 8.57 0.07 -14.80
C ALA A 181 8.91 1.41 -15.46
N GLU A 182 8.54 2.50 -14.79
CA GLU A 182 9.01 3.86 -15.09
C GLU A 182 9.62 4.45 -13.82
N ILE A 183 10.92 4.74 -13.86
CA ILE A 183 11.72 5.16 -12.71
C ILE A 183 11.86 6.68 -12.74
N ILE A 184 11.65 7.32 -11.59
CA ILE A 184 11.85 8.76 -11.39
C ILE A 184 12.73 9.03 -10.18
N THR A 185 13.31 10.21 -10.13
CA THR A 185 14.13 10.67 -9.01
C THR A 185 13.92 12.15 -8.76
N THR A 186 14.18 12.58 -7.53
CA THR A 186 14.21 14.00 -7.15
C THR A 186 15.17 14.22 -5.99
N GLN A 187 15.44 15.50 -5.69
CA GLN A 187 16.16 15.92 -4.48
C GLN A 187 15.37 17.01 -3.76
N SER A 188 15.67 17.20 -2.48
CA SER A 188 15.04 18.24 -1.68
C SER A 188 15.27 19.64 -2.26
N LEU A 189 14.26 20.48 -2.18
CA LEU A 189 14.37 21.91 -2.45
C LEU A 189 15.01 22.62 -1.25
N PRO A 190 15.59 23.82 -1.43
CA PRO A 190 16.11 24.60 -0.32
C PRO A 190 15.06 24.83 0.77
N GLY A 191 15.38 24.44 2.01
CA GLY A 191 14.48 24.56 3.15
C GLY A 191 13.39 23.49 3.29
N GLU A 192 13.33 22.54 2.36
CA GLU A 192 12.37 21.43 2.41
C GLU A 192 12.82 20.37 3.42
N THR A 193 11.92 19.95 4.30
CA THR A 193 12.19 18.83 5.21
C THR A 193 12.18 17.49 4.46
N PRO A 194 12.76 16.41 5.01
CA PRO A 194 12.67 15.07 4.40
C PRO A 194 11.22 14.62 4.19
N PHE A 195 10.30 14.93 5.13
CA PHE A 195 8.88 14.64 5.01
C PHE A 195 8.23 15.39 3.83
N GLN A 196 8.53 16.68 3.67
CA GLN A 196 8.01 17.49 2.57
C GLN A 196 8.56 17.03 1.22
N THR A 197 9.83 16.64 1.17
CA THR A 197 10.45 16.04 -0.02
C THR A 197 9.74 14.75 -0.40
N ASP A 198 9.46 13.86 0.56
CA ASP A 198 8.74 12.61 0.32
C ASP A 198 7.31 12.87 -0.18
N HIS A 199 6.55 13.76 0.47
CA HIS A 199 5.20 14.10 0.02
C HIS A 199 5.18 14.63 -1.42
N ARG A 200 6.11 15.51 -1.78
CA ARG A 200 6.26 16.00 -3.15
C ARG A 200 6.65 14.87 -4.11
N PHE A 201 7.53 13.98 -3.67
CA PHE A 201 7.96 12.83 -4.48
C PHE A 201 6.83 11.83 -4.71
N CYS A 202 6.02 11.54 -3.72
CA CYS A 202 4.81 10.73 -3.87
C CYS A 202 3.87 11.31 -4.95
N LYS A 203 3.67 12.63 -4.97
CA LYS A 203 2.89 13.29 -6.04
C LYS A 203 3.49 13.12 -7.43
N MET A 204 4.81 13.02 -7.53
CA MET A 204 5.49 12.79 -8.81
C MET A 204 5.34 11.34 -9.29
N MET A 205 5.20 10.38 -8.37
CA MET A 205 5.04 8.96 -8.71
C MET A 205 3.63 8.63 -9.21
N CYS A 206 2.60 9.38 -8.85
CA CYS A 206 1.21 9.12 -9.23
C CYS A 206 0.62 10.29 -10.02
N ASP A 207 0.54 10.17 -11.34
CA ASP A 207 0.03 11.23 -12.20
C ASP A 207 -1.48 11.47 -12.02
N ARG A 208 -2.23 10.47 -11.57
CA ARG A 208 -3.70 10.51 -11.43
C ARG A 208 -4.13 9.82 -10.15
N PRO A 209 -3.95 10.47 -8.99
CA PRO A 209 -4.42 9.89 -7.73
C PRO A 209 -5.95 9.75 -7.72
N ALA A 210 -6.44 8.66 -7.16
CA ALA A 210 -7.86 8.52 -6.83
C ALA A 210 -8.05 9.09 -5.42
N LEU A 211 -8.89 10.12 -5.29
CA LEU A 211 -9.09 10.81 -4.01
C LEU A 211 -10.58 10.96 -3.70
N PRO A 212 -10.99 10.88 -2.43
CA PRO A 212 -12.34 11.20 -2.05
C PRO A 212 -12.63 12.69 -2.30
N GLN A 213 -13.84 13.00 -2.77
CA GLN A 213 -14.24 14.39 -3.07
C GLN A 213 -14.44 15.24 -1.80
N LYS A 214 -14.66 14.60 -0.67
CA LYS A 214 -14.84 15.22 0.65
C LYS A 214 -14.01 14.46 1.68
N PRO A 215 -13.63 15.09 2.80
CA PRO A 215 -13.01 14.39 3.91
C PRO A 215 -13.85 13.18 4.35
N VAL A 216 -13.18 12.08 4.64
CA VAL A 216 -13.81 10.82 5.05
C VAL A 216 -13.65 10.65 6.55
N TYR A 217 -14.76 10.41 7.24
CA TYR A 217 -14.77 10.12 8.66
C TYR A 217 -16.01 9.30 9.02
N GLY A 218 -16.00 8.67 10.17
CA GLY A 218 -17.14 7.91 10.62
C GLY A 218 -16.80 6.85 11.67
N ILE A 219 -17.52 5.73 11.59
CA ILE A 219 -17.40 4.62 12.51
C ILE A 219 -17.19 3.30 11.78
N ASN A 220 -16.59 2.34 12.50
CA ASN A 220 -16.45 0.94 12.10
C ASN A 220 -16.59 0.09 13.35
N ASP A 221 -17.18 -1.08 13.25
CA ASP A 221 -17.52 -1.91 14.42
C ASP A 221 -16.44 -2.92 14.82
N TRP A 222 -15.33 -3.05 14.07
CA TRP A 222 -14.37 -4.13 14.27
C TRP A 222 -13.79 -4.19 15.70
N TYR A 223 -13.27 -3.09 16.22
CA TYR A 223 -12.48 -3.09 17.46
C TYR A 223 -13.28 -3.21 18.76
N PHE A 224 -14.61 -3.27 18.68
CA PHE A 224 -15.44 -3.63 19.82
C PHE A 224 -16.26 -4.91 19.59
N ALA A 225 -16.59 -5.24 18.32
CA ALA A 225 -17.41 -6.41 18.00
C ALA A 225 -16.58 -7.63 17.57
N TYR A 226 -15.42 -7.44 16.88
CA TYR A 226 -14.55 -8.51 16.37
C TYR A 226 -15.31 -9.63 15.66
N GLY A 227 -16.19 -9.25 14.70
CA GLY A 227 -17.03 -10.17 13.95
C GLY A 227 -18.31 -10.65 14.68
N ASN A 228 -18.47 -10.30 15.95
CA ASN A 228 -19.71 -10.58 16.69
C ASN A 228 -20.70 -9.42 16.56
N ASN A 229 -20.97 -9.00 15.34
CA ASN A 229 -21.87 -7.92 15.01
C ASN A 229 -23.27 -8.42 14.60
N SER A 230 -24.20 -7.49 14.49
CA SER A 230 -25.56 -7.71 14.03
C SER A 230 -26.21 -6.40 13.57
N LYS A 231 -27.28 -6.50 12.79
CA LYS A 231 -28.09 -5.34 12.37
C LYS A 231 -28.46 -4.44 13.56
N THR A 232 -28.91 -5.03 14.68
CA THR A 232 -29.30 -4.27 15.88
C THR A 232 -28.12 -3.49 16.44
N LEU A 233 -26.97 -4.15 16.64
CA LEU A 233 -25.77 -3.51 17.16
C LEU A 233 -25.29 -2.36 16.28
N ILE A 234 -25.23 -2.59 14.96
CA ILE A 234 -24.83 -1.58 13.99
C ILE A 234 -25.75 -0.35 14.03
N LEU A 235 -27.07 -0.55 14.03
CA LEU A 235 -28.03 0.56 14.02
C LEU A 235 -28.02 1.34 15.33
N GLN A 236 -27.87 0.69 16.48
CA GLN A 236 -27.72 1.35 17.78
C GLN A 236 -26.45 2.21 17.84
N ASN A 237 -25.31 1.66 17.39
CA ASN A 237 -24.04 2.41 17.33
C ASN A 237 -24.13 3.58 16.33
N THR A 238 -24.75 3.36 15.16
CA THR A 238 -24.98 4.38 14.15
C THR A 238 -25.82 5.53 14.69
N ASP A 239 -26.94 5.23 15.38
CA ASP A 239 -27.82 6.26 15.97
C ASP A 239 -27.05 7.11 16.99
N MET A 240 -26.37 6.45 17.93
CA MET A 240 -25.58 7.14 18.96
C MET A 240 -24.52 8.06 18.36
N MET A 241 -23.77 7.57 17.36
CA MET A 241 -22.64 8.30 16.79
C MET A 241 -23.07 9.37 15.78
N SER A 242 -24.20 9.19 15.09
CA SER A 242 -24.76 10.22 14.21
C SER A 242 -25.13 11.50 14.94
N GLN A 243 -25.61 11.39 16.19
CA GLN A 243 -25.92 12.53 17.05
C GLN A 243 -24.67 13.35 17.44
N LEU A 244 -23.49 12.72 17.43
CA LEU A 244 -22.21 13.39 17.67
C LEU A 244 -21.69 14.12 16.43
N ALA A 245 -22.21 13.82 15.24
CA ALA A 245 -21.86 14.42 13.97
C ALA A 245 -22.94 15.37 13.41
N ALA A 246 -23.97 15.69 14.18
CA ALA A 246 -25.14 16.45 13.71
C ALA A 246 -24.79 17.81 13.08
N ASP A 247 -23.76 18.49 13.61
CA ASP A 247 -23.31 19.80 13.16
C ASP A 247 -22.14 19.75 12.15
N ALA A 248 -21.80 18.55 11.67
CA ALA A 248 -20.63 18.39 10.79
C ALA A 248 -20.92 18.83 9.34
N ALA A 249 -19.91 19.32 8.66
CA ALA A 249 -20.01 19.89 7.31
C ALA A 249 -20.36 18.87 6.22
N ASN A 250 -20.10 17.57 6.45
CA ASN A 250 -20.50 16.48 5.58
C ASN A 250 -20.92 15.26 6.42
N ARG A 251 -21.51 14.26 5.78
CA ARG A 251 -22.06 13.08 6.47
C ARG A 251 -20.96 12.05 6.77
N PRO A 252 -20.90 11.49 8.00
CA PRO A 252 -20.00 10.42 8.37
C PRO A 252 -20.40 9.08 7.75
N TYR A 253 -19.45 8.14 7.70
CA TYR A 253 -19.70 6.76 7.30
C TYR A 253 -20.00 5.87 8.51
N SER A 254 -20.86 4.86 8.33
CA SER A 254 -21.03 3.73 9.23
C SER A 254 -20.64 2.47 8.46
N VAL A 255 -19.45 1.96 8.75
CA VAL A 255 -18.85 0.82 8.04
C VAL A 255 -19.11 -0.46 8.84
N ILE A 256 -19.83 -1.39 8.26
CA ILE A 256 -20.03 -2.74 8.78
C ILE A 256 -18.81 -3.57 8.41
N ASP A 257 -18.09 -4.06 9.42
CA ASP A 257 -16.91 -4.91 9.25
C ASP A 257 -17.27 -6.39 9.09
N ASP A 258 -16.30 -7.30 9.11
CA ASP A 258 -16.51 -8.74 8.97
C ASP A 258 -17.55 -9.28 9.98
N GLY A 259 -18.24 -10.35 9.63
CA GLY A 259 -19.27 -11.02 10.44
C GLY A 259 -20.70 -10.90 9.90
N TRP A 260 -20.90 -10.18 8.80
CA TRP A 260 -22.23 -10.01 8.19
C TRP A 260 -22.58 -11.07 7.14
N SER A 261 -21.57 -11.68 6.51
CA SER A 261 -21.75 -12.64 5.41
C SER A 261 -22.21 -14.01 5.91
N LEU A 262 -22.82 -14.77 5.00
CA LEU A 262 -23.25 -16.13 5.27
C LEU A 262 -22.03 -17.04 5.39
N LYS A 263 -21.84 -17.65 6.56
CA LYS A 263 -20.86 -18.71 6.77
C LYS A 263 -21.43 -20.03 6.28
N LEU A 264 -20.80 -20.59 5.25
CA LEU A 264 -21.24 -21.86 4.69
C LEU A 264 -20.93 -23.01 5.65
N PRO A 265 -21.85 -24.01 5.79
CA PRO A 265 -21.62 -25.16 6.66
C PRO A 265 -20.42 -25.97 6.17
N LYS A 266 -19.67 -26.52 7.12
CA LYS A 266 -18.51 -27.37 6.86
C LYS A 266 -18.97 -28.65 6.15
N LYS A 267 -18.28 -29.01 5.07
CA LYS A 267 -18.44 -30.29 4.40
C LYS A 267 -17.49 -31.28 5.05
N ASP A 268 -18.01 -32.40 5.57
CA ASP A 268 -17.29 -33.57 6.05
C ASP A 268 -15.93 -33.32 6.73
N ASN A 269 -15.91 -32.96 8.02
CA ASN A 269 -14.70 -32.80 8.84
C ASN A 269 -13.54 -31.96 8.25
N ASP A 270 -13.68 -31.51 7.00
CA ASP A 270 -12.77 -30.57 6.37
C ASP A 270 -13.11 -29.16 6.86
N ASN A 271 -12.15 -28.56 7.53
CA ASN A 271 -12.30 -27.20 8.08
C ASN A 271 -12.12 -26.12 6.99
N CYS A 272 -12.58 -26.32 5.77
CA CYS A 272 -12.62 -25.28 4.75
C CYS A 272 -13.59 -24.17 5.19
N TRP A 273 -13.03 -23.00 5.35
CA TRP A 273 -13.78 -21.78 5.63
C TRP A 273 -14.00 -21.06 4.31
N GLY A 274 -15.22 -20.78 3.96
CA GLY A 274 -15.54 -19.91 2.86
C GLY A 274 -16.81 -19.19 3.24
N ASP A 275 -16.77 -17.88 3.22
CA ASP A 275 -17.95 -17.06 3.40
C ASP A 275 -18.56 -16.75 2.04
N ASP A 276 -19.87 -16.66 1.98
CA ASP A 276 -20.58 -16.16 0.81
C ASP A 276 -20.80 -14.65 0.96
N TYR A 277 -19.93 -13.87 0.35
CA TYR A 277 -20.02 -12.41 0.36
C TYR A 277 -21.11 -11.84 -0.57
N SER A 278 -21.92 -12.69 -1.18
CA SER A 278 -23.13 -12.27 -1.89
C SER A 278 -24.41 -12.44 -1.07
N THR A 279 -24.31 -13.10 0.09
CA THR A 279 -25.48 -13.43 0.93
C THR A 279 -25.22 -13.00 2.38
N PRO A 280 -26.10 -12.18 2.97
CA PRO A 280 -26.04 -11.85 4.40
C PRO A 280 -26.50 -13.03 5.26
N ASN A 281 -25.97 -13.10 6.48
CA ASN A 281 -26.44 -14.06 7.46
C ASN A 281 -27.76 -13.61 8.14
N GLU A 282 -28.34 -14.48 8.94
CA GLU A 282 -29.63 -14.24 9.61
C GLU A 282 -29.63 -13.03 10.57
N LYS A 283 -28.45 -12.67 11.14
CA LYS A 283 -28.33 -11.52 12.06
C LYS A 283 -28.51 -10.17 11.34
N PHE A 284 -28.32 -10.15 10.02
CA PHE A 284 -28.43 -8.94 9.20
C PHE A 284 -29.69 -8.94 8.34
N GLY A 285 -30.07 -10.09 7.78
CA GLY A 285 -31.22 -10.20 6.86
C GLY A 285 -30.98 -9.39 5.59
N ASP A 286 -31.93 -8.57 5.19
CA ASP A 286 -31.83 -7.75 3.97
C ASP A 286 -30.88 -6.57 4.15
N MET A 287 -29.74 -6.58 3.45
CA MET A 287 -28.70 -5.53 3.52
C MET A 287 -29.14 -4.20 2.91
N SER A 288 -30.08 -4.20 1.98
CA SER A 288 -30.64 -2.95 1.45
C SER A 288 -31.45 -2.21 2.50
N VAL A 289 -32.16 -2.96 3.35
CA VAL A 289 -32.89 -2.41 4.51
C VAL A 289 -31.92 -1.86 5.54
N VAL A 290 -30.80 -2.56 5.82
CA VAL A 290 -29.75 -2.08 6.74
C VAL A 290 -29.13 -0.78 6.23
N ALA A 291 -28.69 -0.75 4.96
CA ALA A 291 -28.13 0.45 4.34
C ALA A 291 -29.12 1.62 4.36
N GLY A 292 -30.41 1.35 4.05
CA GLY A 292 -31.48 2.34 4.11
C GLY A 292 -31.69 2.93 5.51
N HIS A 293 -31.59 2.12 6.57
CA HIS A 293 -31.67 2.59 7.96
C HIS A 293 -30.48 3.46 8.35
N ILE A 294 -29.24 3.05 8.00
CA ILE A 294 -28.05 3.86 8.23
C ILE A 294 -28.21 5.25 7.60
N LYS A 295 -28.72 5.31 6.36
CA LYS A 295 -29.01 6.58 5.66
C LYS A 295 -30.06 7.44 6.38
N LYS A 296 -31.12 6.83 6.91
CA LYS A 296 -32.15 7.53 7.69
C LYS A 296 -31.59 8.11 8.99
N LEU A 297 -30.64 7.44 9.62
CA LEU A 297 -29.92 7.91 10.81
C LEU A 297 -28.88 9.01 10.52
N GLY A 298 -28.72 9.42 9.26
CA GLY A 298 -27.85 10.54 8.89
C GLY A 298 -26.42 10.15 8.50
N MET A 299 -26.07 8.85 8.42
CA MET A 299 -24.76 8.38 8.03
C MET A 299 -24.76 7.75 6.62
N LEU A 300 -23.60 7.50 6.04
CA LEU A 300 -23.39 6.82 4.77
C LEU A 300 -22.97 5.37 5.04
N PRO A 301 -23.63 4.35 4.46
CA PRO A 301 -23.32 2.96 4.75
C PRO A 301 -22.06 2.50 4.03
N GLY A 302 -21.17 1.81 4.76
CA GLY A 302 -20.01 1.11 4.25
C GLY A 302 -20.06 -0.39 4.56
N LEU A 303 -19.35 -1.22 3.77
CA LEU A 303 -19.34 -2.66 3.92
C LEU A 303 -17.95 -3.24 3.69
N TRP A 304 -17.52 -4.13 4.57
CA TRP A 304 -16.30 -4.90 4.45
C TRP A 304 -16.47 -6.14 3.56
N THR A 305 -15.41 -6.54 2.84
CA THR A 305 -15.44 -7.74 1.99
C THR A 305 -14.06 -8.34 1.75
N ARG A 306 -14.04 -9.66 1.52
CA ARG A 306 -12.86 -10.46 1.12
C ARG A 306 -13.19 -11.25 -0.15
N THR A 307 -12.99 -10.64 -1.30
CA THR A 307 -13.54 -11.14 -2.57
C THR A 307 -12.78 -12.30 -3.21
N LEU A 308 -11.53 -12.57 -2.80
CA LEU A 308 -10.72 -13.69 -3.34
C LEU A 308 -10.93 -15.00 -2.59
N LEU A 309 -11.56 -14.98 -1.41
CA LEU A 309 -11.82 -16.21 -0.67
C LEU A 309 -12.82 -17.08 -1.43
N ALA A 310 -12.38 -18.29 -1.80
CA ALA A 310 -13.25 -19.30 -2.40
C ALA A 310 -14.05 -20.02 -1.33
N ASN A 311 -15.25 -20.49 -1.67
CA ASN A 311 -16.04 -21.34 -0.80
C ASN A 311 -15.89 -22.83 -1.15
N GLN A 312 -16.30 -23.70 -0.26
CA GLN A 312 -16.16 -25.14 -0.40
C GLN A 312 -16.95 -25.77 -1.55
N HIS A 313 -17.88 -25.05 -2.14
CA HIS A 313 -18.70 -25.48 -3.27
C HIS A 313 -18.16 -24.99 -4.62
N ASP A 314 -17.14 -24.13 -4.59
CA ASP A 314 -16.52 -23.64 -5.81
C ASP A 314 -15.75 -24.76 -6.53
N ASP A 315 -15.77 -24.73 -7.86
CA ASP A 315 -15.00 -25.64 -8.68
C ASP A 315 -13.49 -25.47 -8.42
N PRO A 316 -12.75 -26.53 -8.03
CA PRO A 316 -11.31 -26.46 -7.83
C PRO A 316 -10.53 -25.88 -9.01
N ARG A 317 -11.06 -25.96 -10.23
CA ARG A 317 -10.43 -25.38 -11.44
C ARG A 317 -10.41 -23.85 -11.42
N LEU A 318 -11.27 -23.23 -10.63
CA LEU A 318 -11.35 -21.77 -10.45
C LEU A 318 -10.38 -21.26 -9.41
N MET A 319 -9.68 -22.14 -8.68
CA MET A 319 -8.85 -21.80 -7.53
C MET A 319 -7.37 -21.82 -7.91
N THR A 320 -6.60 -20.99 -7.20
CA THR A 320 -5.14 -21.09 -7.23
C THR A 320 -4.67 -22.43 -6.64
N PRO A 321 -3.54 -22.99 -7.11
CA PRO A 321 -2.92 -24.15 -6.47
C PRO A 321 -2.60 -23.90 -5.00
N LEU A 322 -2.59 -24.98 -4.18
CA LEU A 322 -2.07 -24.89 -2.80
C LEU A 322 -0.59 -24.53 -2.83
N ARG A 323 -0.22 -23.55 -1.98
CA ARG A 323 1.13 -23.05 -1.90
C ARG A 323 1.90 -23.76 -0.79
N LYS A 324 3.15 -24.13 -1.04
CA LYS A 324 4.02 -24.71 -0.02
C LYS A 324 4.23 -23.69 1.11
N GLY A 325 3.93 -24.10 2.36
CA GLY A 325 4.04 -23.23 3.54
C GLY A 325 2.87 -22.26 3.74
N GLN A 326 1.77 -22.41 3.00
CA GLN A 326 0.55 -21.65 3.27
C GLN A 326 0.10 -21.92 4.71
N GLN A 327 -0.07 -20.84 5.50
CA GLN A 327 -0.36 -20.95 6.94
C GLN A 327 -1.73 -21.59 7.18
N ASN A 328 -2.73 -21.22 6.38
CA ASN A 328 -4.06 -21.80 6.45
C ASN A 328 -4.32 -22.73 5.26
N LEU A 329 -4.02 -24.01 5.41
CA LEU A 329 -4.26 -25.03 4.38
C LEU A 329 -5.76 -25.28 4.10
N LYS A 330 -6.63 -24.73 4.93
CA LYS A 330 -8.09 -24.86 4.84
C LYS A 330 -8.72 -23.81 3.96
N GLU A 331 -8.05 -22.69 3.73
CA GLU A 331 -8.50 -21.65 2.84
C GLU A 331 -8.04 -21.90 1.40
N ARG A 332 -8.91 -21.61 0.46
CA ARG A 332 -8.64 -21.64 -0.98
C ARG A 332 -8.99 -20.27 -1.56
N TYR A 333 -8.29 -19.90 -2.61
CA TYR A 333 -8.45 -18.57 -3.21
C TYR A 333 -8.76 -18.68 -4.68
N LEU A 334 -9.65 -17.82 -5.14
CA LEU A 334 -10.00 -17.70 -6.56
C LEU A 334 -8.78 -17.23 -7.36
N ASP A 335 -8.57 -17.82 -8.53
CA ASP A 335 -7.53 -17.37 -9.47
C ASP A 335 -8.04 -16.15 -10.26
N PRO A 336 -7.50 -14.93 -10.04
CA PRO A 336 -7.98 -13.72 -10.70
C PRO A 336 -7.59 -13.64 -12.18
N THR A 337 -6.84 -14.58 -12.71
CA THR A 337 -6.56 -14.66 -14.14
C THR A 337 -7.66 -15.38 -14.92
N ILE A 338 -8.59 -16.03 -14.23
CA ILE A 338 -9.75 -16.70 -14.83
C ILE A 338 -10.87 -15.66 -14.96
N PRO A 339 -11.36 -15.39 -16.19
CA PRO A 339 -12.36 -14.35 -16.43
C PRO A 339 -13.66 -14.51 -15.62
N GLU A 340 -14.09 -15.76 -15.39
CA GLU A 340 -15.27 -16.08 -14.57
C GLU A 340 -15.14 -15.56 -13.14
N ASN A 341 -13.95 -15.69 -12.53
CA ASN A 341 -13.68 -15.18 -11.19
C ASN A 341 -13.70 -13.64 -11.13
N LEU A 342 -13.10 -12.98 -12.13
CA LEU A 342 -13.18 -11.51 -12.20
C LEU A 342 -14.62 -11.02 -12.38
N ALA A 343 -15.43 -11.71 -13.20
CA ALA A 343 -16.84 -11.39 -13.36
C ALA A 343 -17.60 -11.59 -12.03
N ARG A 344 -17.35 -12.69 -11.32
CA ARG A 344 -17.96 -12.95 -9.99
C ARG A 344 -17.59 -11.84 -9.00
N ILE A 345 -16.31 -11.48 -8.88
CA ILE A 345 -15.85 -10.40 -8.00
C ILE A 345 -16.53 -9.07 -8.37
N GLY A 346 -16.61 -8.75 -9.65
CA GLY A 346 -17.30 -7.57 -10.14
C GLY A 346 -18.78 -7.56 -9.76
N ASN A 347 -19.48 -8.69 -9.90
CA ASN A 347 -20.89 -8.84 -9.55
C ASN A 347 -21.12 -8.65 -8.04
N ILE A 348 -20.25 -9.21 -7.19
CA ILE A 348 -20.32 -9.02 -5.72
C ILE A 348 -20.21 -7.52 -5.37
N ILE A 349 -19.23 -6.83 -5.94
CA ILE A 349 -19.07 -5.39 -5.71
C ILE A 349 -20.28 -4.58 -6.25
N GLY A 350 -20.80 -4.96 -7.42
CA GLY A 350 -22.01 -4.38 -8.00
C GLY A 350 -23.23 -4.56 -7.10
N LEU A 351 -23.36 -5.74 -6.50
CA LEU A 351 -24.45 -6.07 -5.57
C LEU A 351 -24.46 -5.13 -4.34
N TYR A 352 -23.29 -4.80 -3.79
CA TYR A 352 -23.21 -3.86 -2.65
C TYR A 352 -23.71 -2.46 -3.02
N LYS A 353 -23.37 -2.00 -4.23
CA LYS A 353 -23.91 -0.76 -4.78
C LYS A 353 -25.44 -0.83 -4.89
N ASP A 354 -25.99 -1.96 -5.37
CA ASP A 354 -27.44 -2.16 -5.55
C ASP A 354 -28.16 -2.27 -4.20
N TRP A 355 -27.51 -2.77 -3.16
CA TRP A 355 -27.99 -2.69 -1.77
C TRP A 355 -27.97 -1.26 -1.21
N GLY A 356 -27.30 -0.32 -1.89
CA GLY A 356 -27.25 1.08 -1.52
C GLY A 356 -26.08 1.47 -0.62
N PHE A 357 -25.03 0.64 -0.54
CA PHE A 357 -23.78 1.02 0.12
C PHE A 357 -23.04 2.11 -0.67
N GLU A 358 -22.24 2.89 0.02
CA GLU A 358 -21.49 4.03 -0.54
C GLU A 358 -19.98 3.94 -0.29
N LEU A 359 -19.53 2.91 0.44
CA LEU A 359 -18.13 2.59 0.68
C LEU A 359 -17.94 1.08 0.78
N VAL A 360 -16.84 0.58 0.22
CA VAL A 360 -16.38 -0.81 0.38
C VAL A 360 -14.98 -0.81 1.01
N LYS A 361 -14.85 -1.52 2.13
CA LYS A 361 -13.55 -1.88 2.74
C LYS A 361 -13.11 -3.22 2.17
N HIS A 362 -12.22 -3.19 1.17
CA HIS A 362 -11.68 -4.38 0.50
C HIS A 362 -10.43 -4.87 1.23
N ASP A 363 -10.46 -6.10 1.68
CA ASP A 363 -9.42 -6.67 2.52
C ASP A 363 -8.84 -7.98 1.96
N TYR A 364 -7.75 -8.45 2.54
CA TYR A 364 -7.08 -9.73 2.33
C TYR A 364 -6.50 -9.98 0.93
N SER A 365 -6.61 -9.06 -0.02
CA SER A 365 -6.18 -9.36 -1.40
C SER A 365 -4.69 -9.68 -1.51
N THR A 366 -3.82 -9.08 -0.72
CA THR A 366 -2.39 -9.42 -0.74
C THR A 366 -2.14 -10.80 -0.17
N TYR A 367 -2.72 -11.11 0.99
CA TYR A 367 -2.57 -12.42 1.62
C TYR A 367 -3.15 -13.54 0.76
N ASP A 368 -4.38 -13.35 0.25
CA ASP A 368 -5.06 -14.33 -0.60
C ASP A 368 -4.28 -14.57 -1.90
N PHE A 369 -3.64 -13.52 -2.43
CA PHE A 369 -2.88 -13.57 -3.67
C PHE A 369 -1.51 -14.22 -3.49
N PHE A 370 -0.73 -13.88 -2.46
CA PHE A 370 0.64 -14.33 -2.26
C PHE A 370 0.79 -15.47 -1.23
N GLY A 371 -0.21 -15.69 -0.36
CA GLY A 371 -0.14 -16.62 0.77
C GLY A 371 0.81 -16.13 1.87
N ARG A 372 1.08 -14.83 1.92
CA ARG A 372 2.00 -14.18 2.86
C ARG A 372 1.52 -12.79 3.23
N TRP A 373 1.81 -12.40 4.46
CA TRP A 373 1.69 -11.01 4.91
C TRP A 373 2.90 -10.20 4.45
N GLY A 374 2.76 -8.89 4.34
CA GLY A 374 3.82 -8.00 3.85
C GLY A 374 5.15 -8.12 4.58
N PHE A 375 5.14 -8.33 5.90
CA PHE A 375 6.37 -8.52 6.67
C PHE A 375 7.12 -9.82 6.31
N GLU A 376 6.42 -10.85 5.84
CA GLU A 376 7.01 -12.11 5.37
C GLU A 376 7.59 -11.96 3.95
N MET A 377 7.11 -10.97 3.18
CA MET A 377 7.54 -10.73 1.79
C MET A 377 8.96 -10.13 1.69
N GLN A 378 9.57 -9.74 2.81
CA GLN A 378 10.97 -9.30 2.82
C GLN A 378 11.94 -10.42 2.39
N GLN A 379 11.60 -11.68 2.57
CA GLN A 379 12.40 -12.81 2.07
C GLN A 379 12.04 -13.09 0.60
N GLU A 380 10.82 -13.53 0.35
CA GLU A 380 10.27 -13.83 -0.97
C GLU A 380 8.80 -13.41 -1.02
N LEU A 381 8.34 -12.88 -2.16
CA LEU A 381 6.95 -12.41 -2.31
C LEU A 381 5.92 -13.52 -2.07
N THR A 382 6.22 -14.74 -2.52
CA THR A 382 5.38 -15.93 -2.34
C THR A 382 6.23 -17.20 -2.40
N ALA A 383 5.65 -18.35 -2.09
CA ALA A 383 6.33 -19.63 -2.22
C ALA A 383 6.62 -19.96 -3.70
N PRO A 384 7.75 -20.60 -4.02
CA PRO A 384 8.06 -21.00 -5.39
C PRO A 384 7.23 -22.21 -5.84
N GLY A 385 7.21 -22.48 -7.16
CA GLY A 385 6.71 -23.72 -7.76
C GLY A 385 5.20 -23.75 -8.02
N TRP A 386 4.52 -22.62 -8.00
CA TRP A 386 3.13 -22.51 -8.41
C TRP A 386 2.94 -21.30 -9.35
N HIS A 387 1.90 -21.29 -10.15
CA HIS A 387 1.57 -20.17 -11.04
C HIS A 387 0.05 -20.04 -11.19
N PHE A 388 -0.38 -18.87 -11.65
CA PHE A 388 -1.76 -18.62 -12.06
C PHE A 388 -2.10 -19.36 -13.35
N ASN A 389 -3.38 -19.53 -13.65
CA ASN A 389 -3.83 -20.17 -14.88
C ASN A 389 -3.32 -19.46 -16.14
N ASP A 390 -3.37 -18.13 -16.19
CA ASP A 390 -2.71 -17.33 -17.23
C ASP A 390 -1.30 -16.91 -16.78
N ARG A 391 -0.32 -17.67 -17.20
CA ARG A 391 1.09 -17.43 -16.89
C ARG A 391 1.75 -16.35 -17.76
N SER A 392 1.01 -15.76 -18.68
CA SER A 392 1.52 -14.67 -19.52
C SER A 392 1.53 -13.31 -18.83
N LYS A 393 0.89 -13.18 -17.65
CA LYS A 393 0.79 -11.95 -16.87
C LYS A 393 1.65 -12.01 -15.61
N THR A 394 2.30 -10.90 -15.28
CA THR A 394 3.03 -10.75 -14.01
C THR A 394 2.06 -10.60 -12.83
N ASN A 395 2.55 -10.85 -11.61
CA ASN A 395 1.80 -10.63 -10.38
C ASN A 395 1.25 -9.18 -10.30
N ALA A 396 2.03 -8.20 -10.73
CA ALA A 396 1.59 -6.80 -10.75
C ALA A 396 0.46 -6.57 -11.76
N GLU A 397 0.55 -7.11 -12.96
CA GLU A 397 -0.51 -6.98 -13.99
C GLU A 397 -1.82 -7.64 -13.53
N ILE A 398 -1.73 -8.80 -12.87
CA ILE A 398 -2.89 -9.53 -12.34
C ILE A 398 -3.57 -8.72 -11.21
N LEU A 399 -2.80 -8.19 -10.27
CA LEU A 399 -3.33 -7.34 -9.20
C LEU A 399 -3.94 -6.05 -9.72
N LEU A 400 -3.31 -5.40 -10.69
CA LEU A 400 -3.86 -4.20 -11.33
C LEU A 400 -5.21 -4.48 -12.01
N GLU A 401 -5.35 -5.62 -12.69
CA GLU A 401 -6.60 -6.00 -13.32
C GLU A 401 -7.69 -6.31 -12.27
N LEU A 402 -7.33 -7.00 -11.18
CA LEU A 402 -8.23 -7.23 -10.05
C LEU A 402 -8.73 -5.89 -9.45
N TYR A 403 -7.83 -4.97 -9.11
CA TYR A 403 -8.20 -3.69 -8.50
C TYR A 403 -9.02 -2.81 -9.45
N ARG A 404 -8.68 -2.79 -10.74
CA ARG A 404 -9.48 -2.11 -11.76
C ARG A 404 -10.86 -2.73 -11.94
N THR A 405 -10.99 -4.05 -11.82
CA THR A 405 -12.27 -4.74 -11.88
C THR A 405 -13.15 -4.35 -10.69
N ILE A 406 -12.60 -4.34 -9.48
CA ILE A 406 -13.30 -3.84 -8.28
C ILE A 406 -13.74 -2.39 -8.49
N ARG A 407 -12.83 -1.51 -8.95
CA ARG A 407 -13.14 -0.08 -9.17
C ARG A 407 -14.24 0.14 -10.20
N ARG A 408 -14.19 -0.56 -11.33
CA ARG A 408 -15.22 -0.42 -12.40
C ARG A 408 -16.62 -0.76 -11.88
N ASN A 409 -16.74 -1.80 -11.06
CA ASN A 409 -18.02 -2.27 -10.56
C ASN A 409 -18.52 -1.49 -9.32
N ALA A 410 -17.64 -0.88 -8.57
CA ALA A 410 -18.01 -0.05 -7.42
C ALA A 410 -18.72 1.26 -7.81
N GLY A 411 -18.65 1.70 -9.06
CA GLY A 411 -19.31 2.92 -9.51
C GLY A 411 -18.83 4.16 -8.73
N LYS A 412 -19.73 4.77 -7.95
CA LYS A 412 -19.40 5.95 -7.12
C LYS A 412 -19.04 5.62 -5.67
N MET A 413 -19.13 4.35 -5.27
CA MET A 413 -18.71 3.95 -3.91
C MET A 413 -17.22 4.24 -3.70
N LEU A 414 -16.86 4.72 -2.53
CA LEU A 414 -15.46 4.81 -2.13
C LEU A 414 -14.88 3.41 -1.88
N LEU A 415 -13.61 3.24 -2.18
CA LEU A 415 -12.88 2.00 -1.92
C LEU A 415 -11.78 2.24 -0.90
N ILE A 416 -11.75 1.46 0.16
CA ILE A 416 -10.62 1.36 1.09
C ILE A 416 -9.87 0.07 0.78
N GLY A 417 -8.60 0.18 0.40
CA GLY A 417 -7.68 -0.94 0.34
C GLY A 417 -7.14 -1.24 1.74
N CYS A 418 -7.61 -2.29 2.39
CA CYS A 418 -7.17 -2.65 3.74
C CYS A 418 -5.90 -3.52 3.70
N ASN A 419 -5.92 -4.63 2.95
CA ASN A 419 -4.75 -5.49 2.71
C ASN A 419 -4.49 -5.57 1.21
N THR A 420 -3.97 -4.51 0.63
CA THR A 420 -3.66 -4.37 -0.80
C THR A 420 -2.19 -4.08 -0.99
N ILE A 421 -1.62 -4.43 -2.13
CA ILE A 421 -0.33 -3.87 -2.54
C ILE A 421 -0.54 -2.38 -2.79
N SER A 422 -0.15 -1.57 -1.81
CA SER A 422 -0.54 -0.16 -1.69
C SER A 422 -0.16 0.68 -2.90
N HIS A 423 1.04 0.50 -3.43
CA HIS A 423 1.52 1.23 -4.62
C HIS A 423 0.76 0.88 -5.91
N LEU A 424 0.26 -0.36 -6.03
CA LEU A 424 -0.57 -0.78 -7.17
C LEU A 424 -2.04 -0.36 -7.02
N SER A 425 -2.51 -0.09 -5.80
CA SER A 425 -3.85 0.47 -5.57
C SER A 425 -3.91 1.99 -5.79
N ALA A 426 -2.75 2.67 -5.78
CA ALA A 426 -2.64 4.11 -6.02
C ALA A 426 -3.20 4.50 -7.40
N GLY A 427 -4.06 5.53 -7.42
CA GLY A 427 -4.78 5.95 -8.62
C GLY A 427 -5.99 5.06 -8.99
N ILE A 428 -6.31 4.04 -8.16
CA ILE A 428 -7.45 3.14 -8.37
C ILE A 428 -8.42 3.21 -7.17
N PHE A 429 -7.92 3.09 -5.94
CA PHE A 429 -8.71 3.19 -4.71
C PHE A 429 -8.54 4.57 -4.09
N GLU A 430 -9.63 5.10 -3.52
CA GLU A 430 -9.64 6.43 -2.92
C GLU A 430 -8.96 6.49 -1.55
N LEU A 431 -8.97 5.37 -0.82
CA LEU A 431 -8.34 5.24 0.50
C LEU A 431 -7.48 4.00 0.57
N ASN A 432 -6.41 4.04 1.39
CA ASN A 432 -5.58 2.85 1.66
C ASN A 432 -5.05 2.87 3.09
N ARG A 433 -5.09 1.71 3.75
CA ARG A 433 -4.57 1.49 5.10
C ARG A 433 -3.07 1.72 5.17
N THR A 434 -2.61 2.41 6.21
CA THR A 434 -1.18 2.62 6.46
C THR A 434 -0.54 1.43 7.16
N GLY A 435 -1.25 0.86 8.14
CA GLY A 435 -0.75 -0.22 8.98
C GLY A 435 -1.69 -1.42 9.08
N ASP A 436 -1.21 -2.46 9.71
CA ASP A 436 -2.04 -3.57 10.18
C ASP A 436 -3.04 -3.06 11.24
N ASP A 437 -3.94 -3.89 11.68
CA ASP A 437 -4.99 -3.52 12.61
C ASP A 437 -4.44 -2.87 13.89
N THR A 438 -4.96 -1.71 14.25
CA THR A 438 -4.83 -1.12 15.58
C THR A 438 -5.54 -2.02 16.62
N SER A 439 -5.93 -1.54 17.77
CA SER A 439 -6.57 -2.42 18.74
C SER A 439 -7.58 -1.68 19.62
N GLY A 440 -8.68 -2.35 19.91
CA GLY A 440 -9.57 -2.02 21.01
C GLY A 440 -9.19 -2.68 22.34
N LYS A 441 -8.07 -3.41 22.40
CA LYS A 441 -7.63 -4.19 23.57
C LYS A 441 -6.27 -3.76 24.11
N GLU A 442 -5.34 -3.35 23.23
CA GLU A 442 -3.95 -3.12 23.55
C GLU A 442 -3.45 -1.81 22.94
N TRP A 443 -3.06 -0.85 23.79
CA TRP A 443 -2.48 0.41 23.33
C TRP A 443 -1.17 0.23 22.54
N ALA A 444 -0.31 -0.68 23.01
CA ALA A 444 0.97 -0.95 22.35
C ALA A 444 0.81 -1.34 20.86
N ARG A 445 -0.29 -2.02 20.52
CA ARG A 445 -0.60 -2.35 19.13
C ARG A 445 -0.99 -1.10 18.33
N THR A 446 -1.76 -0.19 18.91
CA THR A 446 -2.10 1.10 18.26
C THR A 446 -0.86 1.96 18.05
N LEU A 447 0.09 2.01 18.99
CA LEU A 447 1.37 2.69 18.80
C LEU A 447 2.15 2.13 17.62
N LYS A 448 2.17 0.81 17.49
CA LYS A 448 2.89 0.12 16.43
C LYS A 448 2.19 0.23 15.08
N MET A 449 0.91 -0.11 15.02
CA MET A 449 0.17 -0.24 13.76
C MET A 449 -0.52 1.06 13.32
N GLY A 450 -0.78 1.96 14.24
CA GLY A 450 -1.36 3.29 14.00
C GLY A 450 -0.30 4.38 13.92
N VAL A 451 0.33 4.71 15.06
CA VAL A 451 1.21 5.89 15.18
C VAL A 451 2.44 5.79 14.28
N ASN A 452 3.19 4.66 14.34
CA ASN A 452 4.35 4.46 13.47
C ASN A 452 3.95 4.56 11.99
N THR A 453 2.96 3.76 11.58
CA THR A 453 2.64 3.62 10.15
C THR A 453 2.03 4.89 9.56
N LEU A 454 1.19 5.60 10.33
CA LEU A 454 0.68 6.91 9.93
C LEU A 454 1.81 7.92 9.80
N GLY A 455 2.71 7.99 10.78
CA GLY A 455 3.82 8.93 10.78
C GLY A 455 4.72 8.78 9.55
N PHE A 456 4.95 7.56 9.10
CA PHE A 456 5.84 7.28 7.98
C PHE A 456 5.15 7.20 6.61
N ARG A 457 3.83 6.96 6.55
CA ARG A 457 3.06 6.90 5.30
C ARG A 457 2.19 8.12 5.03
N LEU A 458 2.10 9.05 5.97
CA LEU A 458 1.36 10.29 5.76
C LEU A 458 1.83 11.12 4.54
N PRO A 459 3.11 11.06 4.09
CA PRO A 459 3.52 11.67 2.81
C PRO A 459 2.74 11.18 1.59
N GLN A 460 2.17 9.96 1.62
CA GLN A 460 1.36 9.40 0.54
C GLN A 460 -0.06 10.03 0.48
N HIS A 461 -0.50 10.70 1.57
CA HIS A 461 -1.83 11.31 1.65
C HIS A 461 -2.04 12.40 0.60
N GLY A 462 -3.13 12.29 -0.17
CA GLY A 462 -3.42 13.22 -1.26
C GLY A 462 -2.47 13.13 -2.45
N ALA A 463 -1.53 12.18 -2.43
CA ALA A 463 -0.58 11.90 -3.50
C ALA A 463 -0.90 10.60 -4.23
N PHE A 464 -1.26 9.55 -3.52
CA PHE A 464 -1.69 8.26 -4.04
C PHE A 464 -3.19 8.05 -3.81
N TYR A 465 -3.63 8.30 -2.59
CA TYR A 465 -4.97 8.10 -2.03
C TYR A 465 -5.07 8.93 -0.73
N ALA A 466 -6.21 8.88 -0.04
CA ALA A 466 -6.27 9.29 1.36
C ALA A 466 -5.75 8.14 2.24
N VAL A 467 -4.73 8.39 3.06
CA VAL A 467 -4.15 7.36 3.93
C VAL A 467 -5.06 7.12 5.13
N ASP A 468 -5.46 5.87 5.33
CA ASP A 468 -6.30 5.45 6.45
C ASP A 468 -5.42 4.91 7.59
N GLY A 469 -5.34 5.66 8.69
CA GLY A 469 -4.59 5.29 9.89
C GLY A 469 -5.28 4.23 10.74
N ASP A 470 -6.41 3.68 10.26
CA ASP A 470 -7.27 2.78 11.00
C ASP A 470 -8.10 3.47 12.12
N CYS A 471 -8.77 2.68 12.94
CA CYS A 471 -9.72 3.18 13.92
C CYS A 471 -9.08 3.60 15.23
N VAL A 472 -9.76 4.52 15.91
CA VAL A 472 -9.61 4.72 17.34
C VAL A 472 -10.48 3.70 18.07
N GLY A 473 -9.88 2.69 18.70
CA GLY A 473 -10.59 1.63 19.41
C GLY A 473 -11.02 2.07 20.82
N LEU A 474 -12.16 2.75 20.92
CA LEU A 474 -12.70 3.24 22.19
C LEU A 474 -13.43 2.14 22.92
N THR A 475 -12.72 1.43 23.78
CA THR A 475 -13.26 0.34 24.61
C THR A 475 -12.91 0.58 26.07
N THR A 476 -13.44 -0.27 26.96
CA THR A 476 -13.09 -0.26 28.39
C THR A 476 -11.70 -0.84 28.67
N GLN A 477 -11.04 -1.44 27.66
CA GLN A 477 -9.72 -2.08 27.82
C GLN A 477 -8.54 -1.14 27.52
N VAL A 478 -8.72 -0.16 26.62
CA VAL A 478 -7.69 0.83 26.31
C VAL A 478 -7.95 2.11 27.08
N PRO A 479 -6.98 2.61 27.87
CA PRO A 479 -7.16 3.82 28.67
C PRO A 479 -7.52 5.04 27.80
N TRP A 480 -8.47 5.84 28.28
CA TRP A 480 -8.89 7.05 27.60
C TRP A 480 -7.75 8.07 27.42
N LYS A 481 -6.84 8.17 28.40
CA LYS A 481 -5.64 9.03 28.32
C LYS A 481 -4.86 8.79 27.02
N GLU A 482 -4.78 7.56 26.56
CA GLU A 482 -4.04 7.12 25.40
C GLU A 482 -4.88 7.34 24.13
N ASN A 483 -6.09 6.81 24.09
CA ASN A 483 -6.99 6.90 22.92
C ASN A 483 -7.34 8.35 22.53
N ARG A 484 -7.47 9.28 23.50
CA ARG A 484 -7.77 10.69 23.19
C ARG A 484 -6.68 11.34 22.35
N GLN A 485 -5.41 10.95 22.52
CA GLN A 485 -4.29 11.48 21.77
C GLN A 485 -4.31 10.98 20.33
N TRP A 486 -4.57 9.68 20.14
CA TRP A 486 -4.73 9.08 18.82
C TRP A 486 -5.91 9.69 18.07
N LEU A 487 -7.04 9.85 18.74
CA LEU A 487 -8.22 10.53 18.21
C LEU A 487 -7.92 11.96 17.75
N GLN A 488 -7.16 12.73 18.55
CA GLN A 488 -6.76 14.09 18.22
C GLN A 488 -5.83 14.12 17.01
N LEU A 489 -4.83 13.24 16.95
CA LEU A 489 -3.89 13.18 15.82
C LEU A 489 -4.63 12.90 14.51
N LEU A 490 -5.48 11.89 14.45
CA LEU A 490 -6.26 11.58 13.25
C LEU A 490 -7.20 12.71 12.83
N ALA A 491 -7.84 13.38 13.79
CA ALA A 491 -8.76 14.49 13.50
C ALA A 491 -8.05 15.75 12.94
N GLU A 492 -6.77 15.94 13.24
CA GLU A 492 -6.04 17.16 12.90
C GLU A 492 -4.96 16.99 11.82
N CYS A 493 -4.62 15.75 11.41
CA CYS A 493 -3.51 15.52 10.48
C CYS A 493 -3.92 15.38 9.01
N SER A 494 -5.19 15.58 8.66
CA SER A 494 -5.79 15.41 7.32
C SER A 494 -6.17 13.97 6.94
N ALA A 495 -5.74 12.96 7.70
CA ALA A 495 -6.11 11.56 7.44
C ALA A 495 -7.62 11.33 7.70
N PRO A 496 -8.26 10.34 7.08
CA PRO A 496 -9.57 9.84 7.46
C PRO A 496 -9.63 9.50 8.95
N LEU A 497 -10.77 9.77 9.58
CA LEU A 497 -10.99 9.47 10.99
C LEU A 497 -12.08 8.42 11.14
N PHE A 498 -11.72 7.20 11.54
CA PHE A 498 -12.69 6.19 11.94
C PHE A 498 -12.60 5.90 13.44
N ILE A 499 -13.77 5.70 14.06
CA ILE A 499 -13.89 5.37 15.49
C ILE A 499 -14.60 4.03 15.60
N SER A 500 -14.05 3.14 16.42
CA SER A 500 -14.69 1.89 16.80
C SER A 500 -15.01 1.97 18.30
N ALA A 501 -16.26 2.30 18.63
CA ALA A 501 -16.63 2.67 19.99
C ALA A 501 -17.57 1.66 20.64
N GLN A 502 -17.16 1.12 21.78
CA GLN A 502 -18.02 0.36 22.69
C GLN A 502 -18.89 1.36 23.47
N PRO A 503 -20.23 1.22 23.47
CA PRO A 503 -21.12 2.19 24.13
C PRO A 503 -20.78 2.48 25.60
N GLU A 504 -20.39 1.46 26.34
CA GLU A 504 -20.03 1.53 27.77
C GLU A 504 -18.75 2.33 28.03
N ALA A 505 -17.90 2.51 27.00
CA ALA A 505 -16.68 3.33 27.10
C ALA A 505 -16.92 4.81 26.85
N LEU A 506 -18.15 5.24 26.52
CA LEU A 506 -18.49 6.59 26.11
C LEU A 506 -19.21 7.39 27.20
N GLY A 507 -18.46 8.04 28.10
CA GLY A 507 -18.98 9.06 29.01
C GLY A 507 -19.12 10.44 28.34
N GLN A 508 -19.43 11.44 29.13
CA GLN A 508 -19.65 12.81 28.64
C GLN A 508 -18.40 13.45 28.03
N GLU A 509 -17.24 13.21 28.66
CA GLU A 509 -15.94 13.72 28.16
C GLU A 509 -15.62 13.13 26.79
N GLN A 510 -15.75 11.79 26.63
CA GLN A 510 -15.50 11.09 25.37
C GLN A 510 -16.42 11.62 24.27
N LYS A 511 -17.71 11.73 24.53
CA LYS A 511 -18.71 12.23 23.58
C LYS A 511 -18.43 13.68 23.17
N ALA A 512 -18.02 14.54 24.11
CA ALA A 512 -17.66 15.92 23.82
C ALA A 512 -16.43 16.03 22.89
N LEU A 513 -15.38 15.21 23.16
CA LEU A 513 -14.20 15.18 22.29
C LEU A 513 -14.50 14.59 20.92
N ILE A 514 -15.26 13.50 20.83
CA ILE A 514 -15.67 12.89 19.55
C ILE A 514 -16.43 13.92 18.69
N ARG A 515 -17.39 14.65 19.25
CA ARG A 515 -18.12 15.70 18.53
C ARG A 515 -17.16 16.74 17.93
N ARG A 516 -16.22 17.23 18.75
CA ARG A 516 -15.20 18.18 18.28
C ARG A 516 -14.34 17.56 17.16
N CYS A 517 -13.89 16.32 17.31
CA CYS A 517 -13.06 15.64 16.32
C CYS A 517 -13.84 15.36 15.02
N PHE A 518 -15.11 15.00 15.08
CA PHE A 518 -15.97 14.84 13.91
C PHE A 518 -16.17 16.16 13.18
N THR A 519 -16.36 17.27 13.90
CA THR A 519 -16.48 18.60 13.29
C THR A 519 -15.21 18.99 12.54
N LEU A 520 -14.01 18.67 13.08
CA LEU A 520 -12.72 18.90 12.43
C LEU A 520 -12.54 17.98 11.22
N ALA A 521 -12.74 16.68 11.40
CA ALA A 521 -12.52 15.68 10.36
C ALA A 521 -13.53 15.78 9.19
N ALA A 522 -14.68 16.41 9.39
CA ALA A 522 -15.65 16.69 8.35
C ALA A 522 -15.23 17.81 7.37
N GLN A 523 -14.12 18.49 7.64
CA GLN A 523 -13.61 19.60 6.84
C GLN A 523 -12.17 19.30 6.38
N PRO A 524 -11.74 19.84 5.24
CA PRO A 524 -10.34 19.73 4.81
C PRO A 524 -9.41 20.29 5.89
N GLN A 525 -8.40 19.51 6.28
CA GLN A 525 -7.35 19.91 7.20
C GLN A 525 -6.02 20.06 6.44
N PRO A 526 -5.10 20.95 6.87
CA PRO A 526 -3.72 20.91 6.38
C PRO A 526 -3.07 19.57 6.70
N LEU A 527 -2.20 19.10 5.81
CA LEU A 527 -1.41 17.89 6.06
C LEU A 527 -0.56 18.07 7.32
N GLY A 528 -0.71 17.14 8.27
CA GLY A 528 0.13 17.09 9.46
C GLY A 528 1.58 16.74 9.10
N GLU A 529 2.54 17.24 9.88
CA GLU A 529 3.96 16.94 9.67
C GLU A 529 4.61 16.51 11.00
N PRO A 530 5.18 15.28 11.08
CA PRO A 530 5.96 14.88 12.24
C PRO A 530 7.32 15.60 12.23
N LEU A 531 7.64 16.33 13.32
CA LEU A 531 8.84 17.16 13.40
C LEU A 531 10.08 16.39 13.89
N ASP A 532 9.89 15.25 14.50
CA ASP A 532 10.91 14.30 14.97
C ASP A 532 11.05 13.05 14.06
N TRP A 533 10.55 13.13 12.83
CA TRP A 533 10.46 12.04 11.86
C TRP A 533 11.78 11.31 11.56
N LEU A 534 12.90 12.02 11.61
CA LEU A 534 14.23 11.44 11.39
C LEU A 534 14.75 10.63 12.57
N THR A 535 14.23 10.86 13.78
CA THR A 535 14.85 10.38 15.02
C THR A 535 13.94 9.47 15.83
N ASP A 536 12.63 9.54 15.64
CA ASP A 536 11.67 8.74 16.40
C ASP A 536 10.80 7.87 15.48
N PRO A 537 10.84 6.54 15.64
CA PRO A 537 9.96 5.65 14.88
C PRO A 537 8.47 5.76 15.29
N ARG A 538 8.17 6.46 16.40
CA ARG A 538 6.81 6.80 16.85
C ARG A 538 6.71 8.30 17.08
N PRO A 539 6.65 9.11 16.00
CA PRO A 539 6.76 10.56 16.11
C PRO A 539 5.80 11.13 17.16
N ALA A 540 6.36 11.82 18.13
CA ALA A 540 5.63 12.42 19.24
C ALA A 540 5.43 13.92 19.06
N LYS A 541 6.26 14.57 18.26
CA LYS A 541 6.20 16.02 18.01
C LYS A 541 5.67 16.31 16.61
N TRP A 542 4.55 16.99 16.53
CA TRP A 542 3.83 17.20 15.28
C TRP A 542 3.55 18.69 15.02
N ARG A 543 3.54 19.08 13.76
CA ARG A 543 2.92 20.33 13.29
C ARG A 543 1.51 19.99 12.80
N LEU A 544 0.49 20.44 13.55
CA LEU A 544 -0.92 20.23 13.23
C LEU A 544 -1.62 21.60 13.17
N ASN A 545 -2.27 21.90 12.07
CA ASN A 545 -2.97 23.17 11.86
C ASN A 545 -2.12 24.41 12.21
N GLY A 546 -0.83 24.40 11.81
CA GLY A 546 0.14 25.46 12.06
C GLY A 546 0.69 25.53 13.50
N ARG A 547 0.25 24.66 14.42
CA ARG A 547 0.70 24.58 15.81
C ARG A 547 1.65 23.41 16.01
N THR A 548 2.60 23.54 16.92
CA THR A 548 3.37 22.39 17.42
C THR A 548 2.58 21.70 18.53
N VAL A 549 2.34 20.42 18.36
CA VAL A 549 1.65 19.57 19.33
C VAL A 549 2.61 18.45 19.75
N ASN A 550 2.71 18.19 21.04
CA ASN A 550 3.48 17.07 21.57
C ASN A 550 2.51 16.02 22.14
N PHE A 551 2.70 14.79 21.75
CA PHE A 551 1.97 13.64 22.27
C PHE A 551 2.84 12.88 23.28
N ASP A 552 2.22 12.36 24.31
CA ASP A 552 2.84 11.47 25.30
C ASP A 552 2.36 10.05 25.01
N TRP A 553 3.15 9.33 24.24
CA TRP A 553 2.82 7.97 23.83
C TRP A 553 3.11 6.90 24.91
N HIS A 554 3.61 7.30 26.09
CA HIS A 554 4.02 6.42 27.21
C HIS A 554 3.05 6.45 28.38
#